data_155b16880125c6a89c0e31425ac2aa4d
#
_entry.id   155b16880125c6a89c0e31425ac2aa4d
#
_cell.length_a   1.000
_cell.length_b   1.000
_cell.length_c   1.000
_cell.angle_alpha   90.00
_cell.angle_beta   90.00
_cell.angle_gamma   90.00
#
_symmetry.space_group_name_H-M   'P 1'
#
loop_
_entity.id
_entity.type
_entity.pdbx_description
1 polymer ?
#
loop_
_entity_poly.entity_id
_entity_poly.type
_entity_poly.pdbx_seq_one_letter_code
_entity_poly.pdbx_strand_id
1 'polypeptide(L)'
;ERDLEPCQVRIEVKSGGICGSDLHIFHDTINYNIRTPVIIGHEFSGVVVEKGVEVGDDVSVGDRVTGEPSIHICGKCIYCLSEHYNLCSERRVMGYYYNGSFARYVNARFIHKLPENVSFKAGAITELLACCVHSVIEQAGVSAGDFVAVVGPGPVGLLSALVAKAEGGTVMICGTSKDRDRLRFAEELGIDYTVDVERFDGASRARELTSGYGADVVIEGAGVSSAIDMALDMVRKRGKVSQMGLPGVAVQIDFEKVAYKELQVSGGIGQRRPAWERSLKLMEQGKIDCEKLISHELPLSEWNRGFDMMEKQEGIKLVLNP
;
A
#
# COMPACT_ATOMS: atom_id res chain seq x y z
N GLU A 1 6.51 28.44 0.41
CA GLU A 1 6.05 27.82 1.66
C GLU A 1 4.60 28.21 1.92
N ARG A 2 3.72 27.26 2.20
CA ARG A 2 2.37 27.59 2.68
C ARG A 2 2.44 27.69 4.21
N ASP A 3 1.65 28.59 4.77
CA ASP A 3 1.53 28.72 6.22
C ASP A 3 1.08 27.39 6.85
N LEU A 4 1.57 27.08 8.04
CA LEU A 4 1.18 25.91 8.81
C LEU A 4 -0.22 26.14 9.39
N GLU A 5 -1.16 25.23 9.10
CA GLU A 5 -2.49 25.29 9.71
C GLU A 5 -2.43 24.89 11.19
N PRO A 6 -3.33 25.42 12.06
CA PRO A 6 -3.27 25.17 13.51
C PRO A 6 -3.23 23.70 13.91
N CYS A 7 -3.85 22.81 13.13
CA CYS A 7 -3.91 21.36 13.39
C CYS A 7 -2.85 20.53 12.66
N GLN A 8 -1.84 21.19 12.07
CA GLN A 8 -0.78 20.53 11.30
C GLN A 8 0.56 20.61 12.00
N VAL A 9 1.45 19.71 11.61
CA VAL A 9 2.88 19.77 11.89
C VAL A 9 3.65 19.97 10.59
N ARG A 10 4.78 20.68 10.68
CA ARG A 10 5.78 20.73 9.60
C ARG A 10 6.87 19.70 9.88
N ILE A 11 7.15 18.90 8.88
CA ILE A 11 8.10 17.80 8.97
C ILE A 11 9.24 18.07 7.99
N GLU A 12 10.47 17.99 8.47
CA GLU A 12 11.65 17.90 7.62
C GLU A 12 11.73 16.47 7.11
N VAL A 13 11.47 16.29 5.82
CA VAL A 13 11.45 14.98 5.16
C VAL A 13 12.86 14.40 5.15
N LYS A 14 12.99 13.16 5.57
CA LYS A 14 14.25 12.40 5.53
C LYS A 14 14.23 11.33 4.46
N SER A 15 13.05 10.81 4.12
CA SER A 15 12.86 9.87 3.04
C SER A 15 11.43 9.94 2.52
N GLY A 16 11.23 9.87 1.21
CA GLY A 16 9.94 9.82 0.53
C GLY A 16 9.86 8.64 -0.44
N GLY A 17 8.81 7.85 -0.37
CA GLY A 17 8.59 6.73 -1.29
C GLY A 17 7.95 7.20 -2.60
N ILE A 18 8.35 6.62 -3.73
CA ILE A 18 7.65 6.80 -5.00
C ILE A 18 6.56 5.74 -5.13
N CYS A 19 5.32 6.19 -5.40
CA CYS A 19 4.15 5.34 -5.64
C CYS A 19 3.78 5.33 -7.13
N GLY A 20 3.14 4.27 -7.60
CA GLY A 20 2.58 4.23 -8.97
C GLY A 20 1.58 5.35 -9.24
N SER A 21 0.84 5.80 -8.23
CA SER A 21 -0.07 6.94 -8.37
C SER A 21 0.66 8.27 -8.63
N ASP A 22 1.91 8.44 -8.19
CA ASP A 22 2.70 9.65 -8.52
C ASP A 22 2.99 9.72 -10.03
N LEU A 23 3.25 8.57 -10.68
CA LEU A 23 3.37 8.49 -12.14
C LEU A 23 2.05 8.84 -12.84
N HIS A 24 0.93 8.32 -12.33
CA HIS A 24 -0.38 8.63 -12.89
C HIS A 24 -0.72 10.12 -12.76
N ILE A 25 -0.31 10.77 -11.65
CA ILE A 25 -0.46 12.23 -11.48
C ILE A 25 0.44 12.96 -12.48
N PHE A 26 1.69 12.55 -12.60
CA PHE A 26 2.67 13.18 -13.51
C PHE A 26 2.24 13.12 -14.97
N HIS A 27 1.62 12.02 -15.40
CA HIS A 27 1.11 11.82 -16.75
C HIS A 27 -0.35 12.28 -16.96
N ASP A 28 -0.99 12.88 -15.95
CA ASP A 28 -2.41 13.29 -15.99
C ASP A 28 -3.36 12.15 -16.38
N THR A 29 -3.06 10.93 -15.89
CA THR A 29 -3.86 9.72 -16.15
C THR A 29 -4.63 9.22 -14.93
N ILE A 30 -4.53 9.92 -13.79
CA ILE A 30 -5.22 9.54 -12.57
C ILE A 30 -6.69 9.99 -12.58
N ASN A 31 -7.58 9.08 -12.22
CA ASN A 31 -8.99 9.41 -12.07
C ASN A 31 -9.28 9.99 -10.67
N TYR A 32 -8.67 11.13 -10.36
CA TYR A 32 -8.84 11.84 -9.10
C TYR A 32 -8.62 13.34 -9.32
N ASN A 33 -9.27 14.19 -8.51
CA ASN A 33 -9.10 15.64 -8.62
C ASN A 33 -7.70 16.07 -8.14
N ILE A 34 -6.91 16.62 -9.04
CA ILE A 34 -5.60 17.20 -8.76
C ILE A 34 -5.71 18.73 -8.79
N ARG A 35 -5.16 19.38 -7.77
CA ARG A 35 -5.09 20.85 -7.71
C ARG A 35 -3.71 21.35 -8.12
N THR A 36 -3.53 21.68 -9.37
CA THR A 36 -2.26 22.25 -9.88
C THR A 36 -2.16 23.77 -9.64
N PRO A 37 -0.95 24.31 -9.39
CA PRO A 37 0.29 23.57 -9.23
C PRO A 37 0.38 22.88 -7.85
N VAL A 38 0.94 21.66 -7.81
CA VAL A 38 1.11 20.87 -6.58
C VAL A 38 2.46 20.13 -6.60
N ILE A 39 3.14 20.07 -5.46
CA ILE A 39 4.26 19.16 -5.27
C ILE A 39 3.65 17.79 -4.98
N ILE A 40 4.07 16.76 -5.71
CA ILE A 40 3.59 15.38 -5.54
C ILE A 40 4.35 14.62 -4.45
N GLY A 41 4.01 13.35 -4.23
CA GLY A 41 4.54 12.50 -3.18
C GLY A 41 3.64 12.47 -1.93
N HIS A 42 3.35 11.28 -1.44
CA HIS A 42 2.44 11.07 -0.30
C HIS A 42 2.91 9.97 0.66
N GLU A 43 4.03 9.35 0.37
CA GLU A 43 4.74 8.42 1.24
C GLU A 43 5.98 9.12 1.80
N PHE A 44 6.09 9.24 3.12
CA PHE A 44 7.22 9.98 3.70
C PHE A 44 7.48 9.58 5.14
N SER A 45 8.67 9.92 5.60
CA SER A 45 9.04 9.98 7.00
C SER A 45 10.03 11.12 7.24
N GLY A 46 10.11 11.59 8.47
CA GLY A 46 10.98 12.71 8.79
C GLY A 46 10.93 13.10 10.26
N VAL A 47 11.34 14.33 10.53
CA VAL A 47 11.41 14.91 11.87
C VAL A 47 10.49 16.12 11.95
N VAL A 48 9.69 16.21 13.00
CA VAL A 48 8.83 17.37 13.28
C VAL A 48 9.74 18.58 13.59
N VAL A 49 9.57 19.67 12.84
CA VAL A 49 10.35 20.91 13.03
C VAL A 49 9.48 22.08 13.51
N GLU A 50 8.19 22.00 13.33
CA GLU A 50 7.21 23.02 13.77
C GLU A 50 5.86 22.34 14.04
N LYS A 51 5.11 22.82 15.04
CA LYS A 51 3.75 22.34 15.31
C LYS A 51 2.75 23.50 15.43
N GLY A 52 1.58 23.29 14.87
CA GLY A 52 0.47 24.23 15.00
C GLY A 52 -0.10 24.24 16.43
N VAL A 53 -0.79 25.31 16.76
CA VAL A 53 -1.27 25.58 18.12
C VAL A 53 -2.36 24.61 18.63
N GLU A 54 -3.03 23.88 17.72
CA GLU A 54 -4.04 22.88 18.06
C GLU A 54 -3.50 21.46 18.08
N VAL A 55 -2.19 21.26 17.78
CA VAL A 55 -1.57 19.94 17.84
C VAL A 55 -1.32 19.56 19.31
N GLY A 56 -1.77 18.36 19.69
CA GLY A 56 -1.69 17.87 21.06
C GLY A 56 -0.26 17.74 21.62
N ASP A 57 -0.16 17.60 22.93
CA ASP A 57 1.14 17.50 23.63
C ASP A 57 1.83 16.15 23.45
N ASP A 58 1.14 15.19 22.88
CA ASP A 58 1.69 13.89 22.48
C ASP A 58 2.68 14.00 21.31
N VAL A 59 2.70 15.15 20.61
CA VAL A 59 3.62 15.44 19.50
C VAL A 59 4.56 16.58 19.90
N SER A 60 5.86 16.39 19.68
CA SER A 60 6.91 17.35 19.98
C SER A 60 7.82 17.63 18.78
N VAL A 61 8.38 18.85 18.72
CA VAL A 61 9.47 19.15 17.80
C VAL A 61 10.65 18.22 18.12
N GLY A 62 11.23 17.61 17.09
CA GLY A 62 12.26 16.58 17.20
C GLY A 62 11.73 15.14 17.10
N ASP A 63 10.42 14.91 17.20
CA ASP A 63 9.85 13.58 17.04
C ASP A 63 10.12 13.03 15.63
N ARG A 64 10.49 11.75 15.56
CA ARG A 64 10.61 10.98 14.34
C ARG A 64 9.24 10.46 13.96
N VAL A 65 8.76 10.80 12.76
CA VAL A 65 7.37 10.54 12.37
C VAL A 65 7.25 10.08 10.92
N THR A 66 6.15 9.41 10.64
CA THR A 66 5.52 9.27 9.33
C THR A 66 4.11 9.82 9.42
N GLY A 67 3.37 9.90 8.32
CA GLY A 67 2.04 10.48 8.37
C GLY A 67 1.09 9.98 7.29
N GLU A 68 -0.19 10.08 7.61
CA GLU A 68 -1.24 9.76 6.67
C GLU A 68 -1.31 10.84 5.58
N PRO A 69 -1.57 10.45 4.32
CA PRO A 69 -1.69 11.43 3.24
C PRO A 69 -2.96 12.30 3.34
N SER A 70 -3.90 11.97 4.22
CA SER A 70 -5.13 12.74 4.44
C SER A 70 -4.84 14.06 5.15
N ILE A 71 -5.01 15.19 4.48
CA ILE A 71 -4.83 16.52 5.07
C ILE A 71 -6.16 17.11 5.53
N HIS A 72 -7.23 16.92 4.77
CA HIS A 72 -8.55 17.38 5.10
C HIS A 72 -9.58 16.26 5.04
N ILE A 73 -10.48 16.23 6.05
CA ILE A 73 -11.69 15.42 6.10
C ILE A 73 -12.81 16.29 6.69
N CYS A 74 -14.08 16.04 6.34
CA CYS A 74 -15.16 16.90 6.81
C CYS A 74 -15.53 16.73 8.31
N GLY A 75 -15.14 15.60 8.93
CA GLY A 75 -15.40 15.31 10.35
C GLY A 75 -16.85 15.01 10.72
N LYS A 76 -17.82 15.17 9.82
CA LYS A 76 -19.26 15.12 10.12
C LYS A 76 -20.07 14.11 9.30
N CYS A 77 -19.53 13.57 8.21
CA CYS A 77 -20.23 12.55 7.42
C CYS A 77 -20.18 11.18 8.13
N ILE A 78 -21.05 10.26 7.70
CA ILE A 78 -21.13 8.91 8.27
C ILE A 78 -19.77 8.20 8.27
N TYR A 79 -18.96 8.41 7.25
CA TYR A 79 -17.63 7.80 7.14
C TYR A 79 -16.65 8.39 8.16
N CYS A 80 -16.65 9.71 8.36
CA CYS A 80 -15.81 10.33 9.39
C CYS A 80 -16.24 9.92 10.80
N LEU A 81 -17.55 9.89 11.07
CA LEU A 81 -18.10 9.53 12.39
C LEU A 81 -17.90 8.04 12.72
N SER A 82 -17.76 7.18 11.73
CA SER A 82 -17.47 5.75 11.90
C SER A 82 -15.99 5.39 11.69
N GLU A 83 -15.10 6.39 11.70
CA GLU A 83 -13.64 6.25 11.52
C GLU A 83 -13.21 5.66 10.16
N HIS A 84 -14.11 5.73 9.16
CA HIS A 84 -13.81 5.36 7.77
C HIS A 84 -13.51 6.61 6.92
N TYR A 85 -12.78 7.57 7.49
CA TYR A 85 -12.51 8.87 6.85
C TYR A 85 -11.73 8.78 5.53
N ASN A 86 -11.06 7.64 5.25
CA ASN A 86 -10.51 7.33 3.93
C ASN A 86 -11.57 7.39 2.82
N LEU A 87 -12.85 7.17 3.15
CA LEU A 87 -14.00 7.23 2.24
C LEU A 87 -14.77 8.57 2.28
N CYS A 88 -14.30 9.56 3.03
CA CYS A 88 -14.93 10.87 3.09
C CYS A 88 -14.88 11.57 1.72
N SER A 89 -16.03 12.00 1.20
CA SER A 89 -16.12 12.69 -0.10
C SER A 89 -15.38 14.03 -0.15
N GLU A 90 -15.21 14.66 1.01
CA GLU A 90 -14.46 15.90 1.17
C GLU A 90 -12.97 15.65 1.49
N ARG A 91 -12.53 14.40 1.51
CA ARG A 91 -11.12 14.07 1.75
C ARG A 91 -10.22 14.75 0.72
N ARG A 92 -9.16 15.41 1.20
CA ARG A 92 -8.13 16.02 0.37
C ARG A 92 -6.77 15.48 0.80
N VAL A 93 -6.01 15.05 -0.17
CA VAL A 93 -4.80 14.26 0.00
C VAL A 93 -3.57 15.11 -0.33
N MET A 94 -2.50 14.92 0.42
CA MET A 94 -1.16 15.45 0.13
C MET A 94 -0.66 14.82 -1.18
N GLY A 95 0.11 15.59 -1.96
CA GLY A 95 0.57 15.16 -3.29
C GLY A 95 -0.49 15.28 -4.41
N TYR A 96 -1.78 15.53 -4.05
CA TYR A 96 -2.90 15.66 -4.98
C TYR A 96 -3.53 17.05 -4.89
N TYR A 97 -3.91 17.45 -3.71
CA TYR A 97 -4.60 18.72 -3.45
C TYR A 97 -3.76 19.68 -2.61
N TYR A 98 -3.01 19.15 -1.68
CA TYR A 98 -2.00 19.84 -0.88
C TYR A 98 -0.61 19.42 -1.35
N ASN A 99 0.39 20.30 -1.14
CA ASN A 99 1.77 19.95 -1.47
C ASN A 99 2.22 18.70 -0.73
N GLY A 100 2.88 17.81 -1.45
CA GLY A 100 3.35 16.52 -1.00
C GLY A 100 4.80 16.51 -0.53
N SER A 101 5.32 15.31 -0.37
CA SER A 101 6.57 15.00 0.30
C SER A 101 7.82 15.05 -0.58
N PHE A 102 7.70 15.26 -1.90
CA PHE A 102 8.88 15.44 -2.76
C PHE A 102 9.44 16.86 -2.62
N ALA A 103 9.75 17.22 -1.39
CA ALA A 103 10.28 18.50 -0.95
C ALA A 103 11.02 18.32 0.36
N ARG A 104 11.87 19.30 0.72
CA ARG A 104 12.57 19.30 2.01
C ARG A 104 11.63 19.32 3.21
N TYR A 105 10.47 19.97 3.08
CA TYR A 105 9.46 20.07 4.13
C TYR A 105 8.09 19.72 3.62
N VAL A 106 7.29 19.05 4.46
CA VAL A 106 5.89 18.76 4.21
C VAL A 106 5.04 19.11 5.43
N ASN A 107 3.83 19.62 5.22
CA ASN A 107 2.85 19.82 6.29
C ASN A 107 1.90 18.61 6.34
N ALA A 108 1.74 18.02 7.51
CA ALA A 108 0.89 16.85 7.73
C ALA A 108 -0.05 17.07 8.93
N ARG A 109 -1.21 16.42 8.90
CA ARG A 109 -2.21 16.52 9.98
C ARG A 109 -2.25 15.26 10.85
N PHE A 110 -2.34 14.12 10.23
CA PHE A 110 -2.42 12.82 10.92
C PHE A 110 -1.03 12.17 10.87
N ILE A 111 -0.34 12.18 12.00
CA ILE A 111 1.01 11.66 12.09
C ILE A 111 1.10 10.51 13.08
N HIS A 112 2.12 9.69 12.90
CA HIS A 112 2.44 8.55 13.74
C HIS A 112 3.93 8.57 14.07
N LYS A 113 4.28 8.39 15.35
CA LYS A 113 5.68 8.31 15.77
C LYS A 113 6.30 7.02 15.25
N LEU A 114 7.50 7.14 14.71
CA LEU A 114 8.27 5.98 14.30
C LEU A 114 8.88 5.29 15.53
N PRO A 115 8.77 3.97 15.65
CA PRO A 115 9.53 3.20 16.64
C PRO A 115 11.04 3.44 16.48
N GLU A 116 11.79 3.35 17.57
CA GLU A 116 13.23 3.64 17.57
C GLU A 116 14.03 2.77 16.59
N ASN A 117 13.63 1.51 16.45
CA ASN A 117 14.27 0.54 15.56
C ASN A 117 13.80 0.62 14.09
N VAL A 118 12.90 1.53 13.75
CA VAL A 118 12.44 1.73 12.37
C VAL A 118 13.20 2.91 11.75
N SER A 119 13.90 2.66 10.64
CA SER A 119 14.63 3.71 9.91
C SER A 119 13.66 4.68 9.22
N PHE A 120 14.14 5.87 8.83
CA PHE A 120 13.32 6.79 8.02
C PHE A 120 12.94 6.18 6.67
N LYS A 121 13.80 5.41 6.04
CA LYS A 121 13.51 4.74 4.77
C LYS A 121 12.35 3.75 4.92
N ALA A 122 12.44 2.86 5.91
CA ALA A 122 11.34 1.96 6.24
C ALA A 122 10.08 2.73 6.63
N GLY A 123 10.23 3.80 7.40
CA GLY A 123 9.14 4.71 7.80
C GLY A 123 8.41 5.35 6.62
N ALA A 124 9.10 5.69 5.53
CA ALA A 124 8.49 6.23 4.33
C ALA A 124 7.54 5.23 3.64
N ILE A 125 7.78 3.91 3.80
CA ILE A 125 6.94 2.86 3.19
C ILE A 125 5.74 2.48 4.07
N THR A 126 5.61 3.07 5.27
CA THR A 126 4.50 2.77 6.18
C THR A 126 3.14 3.07 5.52
N GLU A 127 3.04 4.05 4.65
CA GLU A 127 1.81 4.38 3.92
C GLU A 127 1.32 3.18 3.12
N LEU A 128 2.19 2.61 2.30
CA LEU A 128 1.88 1.44 1.49
C LEU A 128 1.61 0.20 2.36
N LEU A 129 2.38 -0.01 3.42
CA LEU A 129 2.14 -1.09 4.37
C LEU A 129 0.77 -0.96 5.03
N ALA A 130 0.36 0.25 5.40
CA ALA A 130 -0.95 0.51 5.99
C ALA A 130 -2.11 0.22 5.02
N CYS A 131 -1.94 0.48 3.72
CA CYS A 131 -2.88 0.05 2.69
C CYS A 131 -2.99 -1.48 2.64
N CYS A 132 -1.85 -2.19 2.71
CA CYS A 132 -1.84 -3.66 2.72
C CYS A 132 -2.48 -4.23 4.00
N VAL A 133 -2.16 -3.67 5.17
CA VAL A 133 -2.79 -4.04 6.45
C VAL A 133 -4.29 -3.83 6.41
N HIS A 134 -4.74 -2.69 5.89
CA HIS A 134 -6.17 -2.42 5.73
C HIS A 134 -6.86 -3.47 4.85
N SER A 135 -6.29 -3.81 3.71
CA SER A 135 -6.89 -4.75 2.78
C SER A 135 -6.81 -6.20 3.24
N VAL A 136 -5.65 -6.64 3.74
CA VAL A 136 -5.41 -8.05 4.11
C VAL A 136 -6.10 -8.40 5.44
N ILE A 137 -5.98 -7.52 6.43
CA ILE A 137 -6.48 -7.79 7.79
C ILE A 137 -7.88 -7.25 7.99
N GLU A 138 -8.12 -5.95 7.70
CA GLU A 138 -9.40 -5.33 8.02
C GLU A 138 -10.51 -5.67 7.01
N GLN A 139 -10.18 -5.83 5.73
CA GLN A 139 -11.17 -6.13 4.67
C GLN A 139 -11.30 -7.62 4.40
N ALA A 140 -10.19 -8.32 4.13
CA ALA A 140 -10.21 -9.75 3.84
C ALA A 140 -10.27 -10.61 5.11
N GLY A 141 -9.76 -10.10 6.25
CA GLY A 141 -9.77 -10.81 7.52
C GLY A 141 -8.94 -12.10 7.48
N VAL A 142 -7.73 -12.00 6.92
CA VAL A 142 -6.77 -13.10 6.94
C VAL A 142 -6.42 -13.47 8.38
N SER A 143 -6.34 -14.75 8.65
CA SER A 143 -6.05 -15.30 9.96
C SER A 143 -5.17 -16.55 9.88
N ALA A 144 -4.66 -16.97 11.03
CA ALA A 144 -3.82 -18.15 11.13
C ALA A 144 -4.52 -19.41 10.57
N GLY A 145 -3.81 -20.11 9.70
CA GLY A 145 -4.29 -21.31 9.03
C GLY A 145 -4.92 -21.09 7.66
N ASP A 146 -5.20 -19.83 7.26
CA ASP A 146 -5.67 -19.55 5.91
C ASP A 146 -4.58 -19.83 4.87
N PHE A 147 -4.98 -20.38 3.72
CA PHE A 147 -4.18 -20.37 2.50
C PHE A 147 -4.49 -19.11 1.69
N VAL A 148 -3.50 -18.26 1.57
CA VAL A 148 -3.66 -16.94 0.93
C VAL A 148 -2.93 -16.93 -0.41
N ALA A 149 -3.65 -16.62 -1.50
CA ALA A 149 -3.01 -16.36 -2.79
C ALA A 149 -2.94 -14.85 -3.04
N VAL A 150 -1.79 -14.39 -3.52
CA VAL A 150 -1.55 -13.00 -3.89
C VAL A 150 -1.26 -12.94 -5.39
N VAL A 151 -1.97 -12.09 -6.11
CA VAL A 151 -1.80 -11.91 -7.56
C VAL A 151 -1.09 -10.59 -7.83
N GLY A 152 0.10 -10.67 -8.46
CA GLY A 152 0.97 -9.56 -8.78
C GLY A 152 2.09 -9.37 -7.75
N PRO A 153 3.38 -9.64 -8.10
CA PRO A 153 4.52 -9.53 -7.19
C PRO A 153 5.13 -8.13 -7.19
N GLY A 154 4.31 -7.09 -7.35
CA GLY A 154 4.71 -5.70 -7.16
C GLY A 154 4.82 -5.34 -5.68
N PRO A 155 5.18 -4.07 -5.34
CA PRO A 155 5.31 -3.63 -3.93
C PRO A 155 4.06 -3.91 -3.09
N VAL A 156 2.86 -3.68 -3.65
CA VAL A 156 1.57 -3.98 -3.01
C VAL A 156 1.43 -5.47 -2.72
N GLY A 157 1.69 -6.32 -3.72
CA GLY A 157 1.55 -7.77 -3.54
C GLY A 157 2.57 -8.35 -2.57
N LEU A 158 3.84 -7.92 -2.66
CA LEU A 158 4.89 -8.38 -1.74
C LEU A 158 4.59 -7.99 -0.29
N LEU A 159 4.17 -6.74 -0.02
CA LEU A 159 3.77 -6.32 1.32
C LEU A 159 2.50 -7.04 1.78
N SER A 160 1.51 -7.24 0.91
CA SER A 160 0.30 -8.01 1.25
C SER A 160 0.64 -9.46 1.62
N ALA A 161 1.57 -10.08 0.88
CA ALA A 161 2.07 -11.43 1.19
C ALA A 161 2.76 -11.48 2.56
N LEU A 162 3.61 -10.50 2.88
CA LEU A 162 4.27 -10.39 4.18
C LEU A 162 3.27 -10.15 5.32
N VAL A 163 2.24 -9.31 5.10
CA VAL A 163 1.17 -9.10 6.09
C VAL A 163 0.40 -10.40 6.32
N ALA A 164 0.03 -11.12 5.27
CA ALA A 164 -0.65 -12.41 5.40
C ALA A 164 0.20 -13.45 6.14
N LYS A 165 1.50 -13.49 5.88
CA LYS A 165 2.46 -14.32 6.64
C LYS A 165 2.51 -13.93 8.12
N ALA A 166 2.57 -12.63 8.42
CA ALA A 166 2.61 -12.12 9.79
C ALA A 166 1.36 -12.46 10.60
N GLU A 167 0.21 -12.64 9.92
CA GLU A 167 -1.06 -13.11 10.52
C GLU A 167 -1.16 -14.66 10.58
N GLY A 168 -0.13 -15.39 10.13
CA GLY A 168 -0.07 -16.86 10.24
C GLY A 168 -0.68 -17.61 9.04
N GLY A 169 -0.89 -16.95 7.92
CA GLY A 169 -1.30 -17.57 6.67
C GLY A 169 -0.17 -18.31 5.96
N THR A 170 -0.52 -19.35 5.20
CA THR A 170 0.35 -19.94 4.19
C THR A 170 0.16 -19.20 2.88
N VAL A 171 1.22 -18.65 2.29
CA VAL A 171 1.11 -17.69 1.21
C VAL A 171 1.70 -18.19 -0.10
N MET A 172 0.91 -18.08 -1.17
CA MET A 172 1.33 -18.26 -2.55
C MET A 172 1.25 -16.93 -3.29
N ILE A 173 2.35 -16.50 -3.95
CA ILE A 173 2.35 -15.30 -4.78
C ILE A 173 2.51 -15.67 -6.26
N CYS A 174 1.71 -15.01 -7.12
CA CYS A 174 1.66 -15.25 -8.56
C CYS A 174 2.17 -14.03 -9.33
N GLY A 175 2.96 -14.28 -10.37
CA GLY A 175 3.43 -13.28 -11.32
C GLY A 175 3.59 -13.89 -12.70
N THR A 176 3.94 -13.09 -13.69
CA THR A 176 4.27 -13.51 -15.05
C THR A 176 5.75 -13.83 -15.19
N SER A 177 6.17 -14.37 -16.33
CA SER A 177 7.58 -14.63 -16.63
C SER A 177 8.46 -13.38 -16.63
N LYS A 178 7.85 -12.20 -16.82
CA LYS A 178 8.53 -10.89 -16.68
C LYS A 178 8.86 -10.57 -15.22
N ASP A 179 8.10 -11.12 -14.28
CA ASP A 179 8.27 -10.90 -12.84
C ASP A 179 9.24 -11.89 -12.18
N ARG A 180 10.02 -12.64 -12.93
CA ARG A 180 10.91 -13.71 -12.41
C ARG A 180 11.77 -13.24 -11.25
N ASP A 181 12.38 -12.06 -11.35
CA ASP A 181 13.26 -11.55 -10.29
C ASP A 181 12.46 -11.16 -9.04
N ARG A 182 11.25 -10.66 -9.19
CA ARG A 182 10.34 -10.36 -8.09
C ARG A 182 9.78 -11.61 -7.42
N LEU A 183 9.52 -12.67 -8.20
CA LEU A 183 9.12 -13.98 -7.66
C LEU A 183 10.26 -14.61 -6.85
N ARG A 184 11.50 -14.58 -7.37
CA ARG A 184 12.68 -15.02 -6.61
C ARG A 184 12.87 -14.21 -5.34
N PHE A 185 12.71 -12.90 -5.41
CA PHE A 185 12.79 -12.05 -4.23
C PHE A 185 11.68 -12.36 -3.20
N ALA A 186 10.48 -12.73 -3.63
CA ALA A 186 9.43 -13.21 -2.74
C ALA A 186 9.87 -14.49 -1.97
N GLU A 187 10.58 -15.41 -2.62
CA GLU A 187 11.17 -16.58 -1.96
C GLU A 187 12.21 -16.18 -0.91
N GLU A 188 13.08 -15.23 -1.24
CA GLU A 188 14.08 -14.67 -0.31
C GLU A 188 13.44 -13.97 0.90
N LEU A 189 12.25 -13.38 0.73
CA LEU A 189 11.43 -12.81 1.80
C LEU A 189 10.70 -13.87 2.64
N GLY A 190 10.78 -15.16 2.27
CA GLY A 190 10.16 -16.27 2.99
C GLY A 190 8.69 -16.51 2.65
N ILE A 191 8.24 -16.11 1.46
CA ILE A 191 6.91 -16.50 0.94
C ILE A 191 6.94 -17.99 0.59
N ASP A 192 5.89 -18.73 0.96
CA ASP A 192 5.91 -20.19 0.94
C ASP A 192 5.92 -20.77 -0.49
N TYR A 193 5.20 -20.13 -1.42
CA TYR A 193 5.10 -20.58 -2.81
C TYR A 193 5.12 -19.41 -3.78
N THR A 194 5.81 -19.59 -4.89
CA THR A 194 5.81 -18.66 -6.03
C THR A 194 5.33 -19.35 -7.29
N VAL A 195 4.57 -18.66 -8.13
CA VAL A 195 4.01 -19.23 -9.37
C VAL A 195 4.18 -18.26 -10.54
N ASP A 196 4.85 -18.71 -11.58
CA ASP A 196 4.85 -18.07 -12.89
C ASP A 196 3.60 -18.55 -13.66
N VAL A 197 2.60 -17.70 -13.79
CA VAL A 197 1.29 -18.04 -14.36
C VAL A 197 1.28 -18.19 -15.89
N GLU A 198 2.36 -17.81 -16.57
CA GLU A 198 2.52 -18.09 -17.98
C GLU A 198 3.03 -19.53 -18.23
N ARG A 199 3.55 -20.19 -17.20
CA ARG A 199 4.08 -21.56 -17.24
C ARG A 199 3.19 -22.56 -16.51
N PHE A 200 2.47 -22.12 -15.48
CA PHE A 200 1.67 -22.96 -14.62
C PHE A 200 0.31 -22.28 -14.35
N ASP A 201 -0.76 -23.04 -14.40
CA ASP A 201 -2.07 -22.51 -14.03
C ASP A 201 -2.17 -22.24 -12.51
N GLY A 202 -2.28 -20.95 -12.15
CA GLY A 202 -2.33 -20.52 -10.76
C GLY A 202 -3.50 -21.12 -9.98
N ALA A 203 -4.66 -21.26 -10.61
CA ALA A 203 -5.84 -21.83 -9.97
C ALA A 203 -5.67 -23.34 -9.71
N SER A 204 -5.09 -24.08 -10.64
CA SER A 204 -4.75 -25.49 -10.43
C SER A 204 -3.72 -25.66 -9.32
N ARG A 205 -2.70 -24.78 -9.30
CA ARG A 205 -1.68 -24.81 -8.25
C ARG A 205 -2.25 -24.53 -6.85
N ALA A 206 -3.16 -23.55 -6.74
CA ALA A 206 -3.86 -23.30 -5.49
C ALA A 206 -4.65 -24.52 -5.02
N ARG A 207 -5.36 -25.20 -5.93
CA ARG A 207 -6.10 -26.44 -5.60
C ARG A 207 -5.19 -27.59 -5.16
N GLU A 208 -4.07 -27.80 -5.85
CA GLU A 208 -3.08 -28.83 -5.45
C GLU A 208 -2.59 -28.64 -4.02
N LEU A 209 -2.30 -27.37 -3.64
CA LEU A 209 -1.78 -27.02 -2.33
C LEU A 209 -2.84 -26.99 -1.21
N THR A 210 -4.14 -27.10 -1.57
CA THR A 210 -5.28 -26.96 -0.64
C THR A 210 -6.25 -28.15 -0.71
N SER A 211 -5.76 -29.35 -0.97
CA SER A 211 -6.57 -30.58 -1.04
C SER A 211 -7.75 -30.47 -2.04
N GLY A 212 -7.57 -29.72 -3.12
CA GLY A 212 -8.54 -29.57 -4.20
C GLY A 212 -9.52 -28.40 -4.06
N TYR A 213 -9.48 -27.65 -2.96
CA TYR A 213 -10.47 -26.58 -2.70
C TYR A 213 -10.14 -25.23 -3.35
N GLY A 214 -8.90 -24.79 -3.33
CA GLY A 214 -8.44 -23.45 -3.69
C GLY A 214 -8.16 -22.58 -2.48
N ALA A 215 -7.75 -21.33 -2.71
CA ALA A 215 -7.33 -20.41 -1.65
C ALA A 215 -8.52 -19.95 -0.78
N ASP A 216 -8.29 -19.82 0.53
CA ASP A 216 -9.26 -19.23 1.47
C ASP A 216 -9.47 -17.75 1.17
N VAL A 217 -8.37 -17.05 0.91
CA VAL A 217 -8.35 -15.62 0.60
C VAL A 217 -7.47 -15.39 -0.63
N VAL A 218 -7.91 -14.51 -1.53
CA VAL A 218 -7.10 -14.02 -2.63
C VAL A 218 -6.98 -12.51 -2.55
N ILE A 219 -5.75 -12.00 -2.61
CA ILE A 219 -5.45 -10.57 -2.69
C ILE A 219 -5.06 -10.25 -4.14
N GLU A 220 -5.84 -9.43 -4.81
CA GLU A 220 -5.56 -8.98 -6.17
C GLU A 220 -4.84 -7.63 -6.13
N GLY A 221 -3.59 -7.59 -6.56
CA GLY A 221 -2.74 -6.39 -6.52
C GLY A 221 -2.18 -5.95 -7.87
N ALA A 222 -2.53 -6.64 -8.97
CA ALA A 222 -2.03 -6.31 -10.31
C ALA A 222 -2.94 -5.34 -11.08
N GLY A 223 -4.25 -5.36 -10.81
CA GLY A 223 -5.21 -4.44 -11.41
C GLY A 223 -5.45 -4.64 -12.91
N VAL A 224 -5.29 -5.86 -13.43
CA VAL A 224 -5.59 -6.16 -14.83
C VAL A 224 -6.68 -7.23 -14.96
N SER A 225 -7.44 -7.20 -16.04
CA SER A 225 -8.59 -8.08 -16.26
C SER A 225 -8.27 -9.56 -16.01
N SER A 226 -7.18 -10.06 -16.60
CA SER A 226 -6.75 -11.46 -16.46
C SER A 226 -6.35 -11.83 -15.02
N ALA A 227 -5.78 -10.91 -14.27
CA ALA A 227 -5.40 -11.13 -12.88
C ALA A 227 -6.63 -11.17 -11.96
N ILE A 228 -7.61 -10.29 -12.19
CA ILE A 228 -8.88 -10.27 -11.45
C ILE A 228 -9.66 -11.58 -11.72
N ASP A 229 -9.73 -12.00 -12.98
CA ASP A 229 -10.44 -13.23 -13.35
C ASP A 229 -9.76 -14.48 -12.78
N MET A 230 -8.42 -14.52 -12.81
CA MET A 230 -7.63 -15.56 -12.17
C MET A 230 -7.84 -15.58 -10.64
N ALA A 231 -7.93 -14.43 -9.99
CA ALA A 231 -8.23 -14.36 -8.56
C ALA A 231 -9.58 -15.00 -8.22
N LEU A 232 -10.60 -14.77 -9.06
CA LEU A 232 -11.91 -15.41 -8.92
C LEU A 232 -11.85 -16.93 -9.18
N ASP A 233 -10.90 -17.41 -9.98
CA ASP A 233 -10.70 -18.85 -10.21
C ASP A 233 -9.95 -19.54 -9.07
N MET A 234 -8.93 -18.88 -8.50
CA MET A 234 -8.08 -19.41 -7.44
C MET A 234 -8.79 -19.55 -6.10
N VAL A 235 -9.74 -18.67 -5.82
CA VAL A 235 -10.45 -18.66 -4.54
C VAL A 235 -11.41 -19.84 -4.44
N ARG A 236 -11.45 -20.51 -3.27
CA ARG A 236 -12.42 -21.59 -3.01
C ARG A 236 -13.85 -21.06 -2.93
N LYS A 237 -14.84 -21.97 -3.00
CA LYS A 237 -16.23 -21.63 -2.69
C LYS A 237 -16.32 -21.05 -1.27
N ARG A 238 -17.14 -20.00 -1.11
CA ARG A 238 -17.29 -19.22 0.13
C ARG A 238 -15.98 -18.58 0.63
N GLY A 239 -14.99 -18.46 -0.27
CA GLY A 239 -13.73 -17.76 0.03
C GLY A 239 -13.88 -16.25 -0.15
N LYS A 240 -12.78 -15.53 0.06
CA LYS A 240 -12.74 -14.07 0.05
C LYS A 240 -11.77 -13.57 -1.02
N VAL A 241 -12.16 -12.48 -1.69
CA VAL A 241 -11.28 -11.76 -2.62
C VAL A 241 -11.19 -10.31 -2.17
N SER A 242 -9.97 -9.79 -2.01
CA SER A 242 -9.72 -8.37 -1.76
C SER A 242 -9.06 -7.75 -2.98
N GLN A 243 -9.78 -6.80 -3.60
CA GLN A 243 -9.32 -6.04 -4.76
C GLN A 243 -8.53 -4.82 -4.29
N MET A 244 -7.22 -4.80 -4.54
CA MET A 244 -6.33 -3.66 -4.28
C MET A 244 -5.82 -3.02 -5.57
N GLY A 245 -5.58 -3.83 -6.60
CA GLY A 245 -5.14 -3.34 -7.90
C GLY A 245 -6.21 -2.46 -8.55
N LEU A 246 -5.81 -1.29 -9.05
CA LEU A 246 -6.71 -0.35 -9.74
C LEU A 246 -6.48 -0.45 -11.25
N PRO A 247 -7.46 -0.95 -12.03
CA PRO A 247 -7.29 -1.07 -13.49
C PRO A 247 -7.15 0.27 -14.23
N GLY A 248 -7.67 1.37 -13.66
CA GLY A 248 -7.72 2.67 -14.33
C GLY A 248 -8.67 2.76 -15.52
N VAL A 249 -9.15 1.63 -16.02
CA VAL A 249 -10.08 1.49 -17.15
C VAL A 249 -11.14 0.43 -16.83
N ALA A 250 -12.23 0.41 -17.59
CA ALA A 250 -13.20 -0.67 -17.48
C ALA A 250 -12.57 -2.02 -17.88
N VAL A 251 -12.81 -3.05 -17.07
CA VAL A 251 -12.30 -4.42 -17.29
C VAL A 251 -13.46 -5.39 -17.54
N GLN A 252 -13.21 -6.39 -18.37
CA GLN A 252 -14.15 -7.48 -18.60
C GLN A 252 -13.71 -8.70 -17.78
N ILE A 253 -14.61 -9.24 -16.95
CA ILE A 253 -14.38 -10.38 -16.07
C ILE A 253 -15.62 -11.29 -16.04
N ASP A 254 -15.43 -12.56 -15.72
CA ASP A 254 -16.54 -13.49 -15.46
C ASP A 254 -17.06 -13.30 -14.02
N PHE A 255 -17.97 -12.33 -13.86
CA PHE A 255 -18.51 -11.98 -12.54
C PHE A 255 -19.53 -13.00 -12.00
N GLU A 256 -20.05 -13.94 -12.84
CA GLU A 256 -20.93 -15.01 -12.37
C GLU A 256 -20.25 -15.93 -11.35
N LYS A 257 -18.91 -16.04 -11.41
CA LYS A 257 -18.08 -16.78 -10.43
C LYS A 257 -18.36 -16.33 -9.00
N VAL A 258 -18.66 -15.04 -8.77
CA VAL A 258 -18.99 -14.51 -7.45
C VAL A 258 -20.26 -15.17 -6.90
N ALA A 259 -21.29 -15.28 -7.72
CA ALA A 259 -22.54 -15.91 -7.32
C ALA A 259 -22.40 -17.43 -7.17
N TYR A 260 -21.83 -18.12 -8.18
CA TYR A 260 -21.69 -19.59 -8.15
C TYR A 260 -20.77 -20.11 -7.03
N LYS A 261 -19.82 -19.32 -6.59
CA LYS A 261 -18.93 -19.68 -5.48
C LYS A 261 -19.35 -19.07 -4.13
N GLU A 262 -20.42 -18.27 -4.07
CA GLU A 262 -20.84 -17.51 -2.86
C GLU A 262 -19.67 -16.71 -2.28
N LEU A 263 -18.93 -15.95 -3.12
CA LEU A 263 -17.73 -15.24 -2.70
C LEU A 263 -18.06 -13.98 -1.90
N GLN A 264 -17.16 -13.63 -1.00
CA GLN A 264 -17.08 -12.31 -0.38
C GLN A 264 -16.03 -11.50 -1.14
N VAL A 265 -16.46 -10.49 -1.90
CA VAL A 265 -15.55 -9.59 -2.61
C VAL A 265 -15.53 -8.24 -1.92
N SER A 266 -14.35 -7.81 -1.50
CA SER A 266 -14.12 -6.52 -0.86
C SER A 266 -13.13 -5.70 -1.70
N GLY A 267 -13.17 -4.36 -1.53
CA GLY A 267 -12.16 -3.46 -2.05
C GLY A 267 -11.42 -2.78 -0.89
N GLY A 268 -10.20 -2.34 -1.15
CA GLY A 268 -9.43 -1.54 -0.21
C GLY A 268 -8.88 -0.29 -0.90
N ILE A 269 -9.22 0.89 -0.37
CA ILE A 269 -8.67 2.17 -0.85
C ILE A 269 -8.13 2.99 0.32
N GLY A 270 -6.87 3.36 0.21
CA GLY A 270 -6.22 4.11 1.29
C GLY A 270 -6.16 3.32 2.59
N GLN A 271 -6.14 4.02 3.71
CA GLN A 271 -5.93 3.42 5.03
C GLN A 271 -6.59 4.25 6.11
N ARG A 272 -6.72 3.65 7.28
CA ARG A 272 -7.26 4.26 8.50
C ARG A 272 -6.23 4.17 9.63
N ARG A 273 -6.41 4.98 10.67
CA ARG A 273 -5.53 4.99 11.83
C ARG A 273 -5.18 3.60 12.40
N PRO A 274 -6.14 2.65 12.60
CA PRO A 274 -5.79 1.32 13.10
C PRO A 274 -4.82 0.55 12.22
N ALA A 275 -4.91 0.71 10.88
CA ALA A 275 -3.97 0.08 9.96
C ALA A 275 -2.56 0.66 10.09
N TRP A 276 -2.42 1.97 10.33
CA TRP A 276 -1.13 2.62 10.58
C TRP A 276 -0.49 2.13 11.89
N GLU A 277 -1.25 2.12 12.98
CA GLU A 277 -0.78 1.66 14.28
C GLU A 277 -0.31 0.19 14.21
N ARG A 278 -1.08 -0.66 13.52
CA ARG A 278 -0.72 -2.07 13.32
C ARG A 278 0.51 -2.22 12.43
N SER A 279 0.65 -1.42 11.38
CA SER A 279 1.81 -1.43 10.49
C SER A 279 3.10 -1.11 11.24
N LEU A 280 3.09 -0.03 12.02
CA LEU A 280 4.23 0.35 12.84
C LEU A 280 4.56 -0.71 13.90
N LYS A 281 3.54 -1.36 14.47
CA LYS A 281 3.73 -2.45 15.42
C LYS A 281 4.36 -3.69 14.78
N LEU A 282 3.96 -4.04 13.56
CA LEU A 282 4.56 -5.14 12.80
C LEU A 282 6.04 -4.87 12.48
N MET A 283 6.37 -3.61 12.14
CA MET A 283 7.74 -3.19 11.91
C MET A 283 8.56 -3.17 13.22
N GLU A 284 8.01 -2.61 14.30
CA GLU A 284 8.64 -2.57 15.63
C GLU A 284 9.01 -3.96 16.13
N GLN A 285 8.12 -4.95 15.92
CA GLN A 285 8.31 -6.36 16.30
C GLN A 285 9.26 -7.12 15.35
N GLY A 286 9.74 -6.49 14.27
CA GLY A 286 10.57 -7.14 13.26
C GLY A 286 9.83 -8.21 12.44
N LYS A 287 8.49 -8.24 12.48
CA LYS A 287 7.69 -9.17 11.68
C LYS A 287 7.67 -8.79 10.20
N ILE A 288 7.75 -7.50 9.91
CA ILE A 288 7.86 -6.97 8.55
C ILE A 288 9.02 -5.98 8.53
N ASP A 289 9.99 -6.25 7.66
CA ASP A 289 11.12 -5.38 7.37
C ASP A 289 10.88 -4.69 6.02
N CYS A 290 10.30 -3.50 6.07
CA CYS A 290 10.01 -2.71 4.86
C CYS A 290 11.28 -2.25 4.14
N GLU A 291 12.42 -2.14 4.84
CA GLU A 291 13.67 -1.69 4.23
C GLU A 291 14.18 -2.66 3.17
N LYS A 292 13.90 -3.96 3.33
CA LYS A 292 14.24 -4.99 2.33
C LYS A 292 13.57 -4.77 0.97
N LEU A 293 12.41 -4.10 0.93
CA LEU A 293 11.73 -3.81 -0.33
C LEU A 293 12.35 -2.63 -1.08
N ILE A 294 13.20 -1.83 -0.43
CA ILE A 294 13.84 -0.67 -1.05
C ILE A 294 14.95 -1.15 -1.97
N SER A 295 14.69 -1.12 -3.25
CA SER A 295 15.66 -1.51 -4.27
C SER A 295 16.59 -0.38 -4.68
N HIS A 296 16.14 0.88 -4.57
CA HIS A 296 16.93 2.04 -4.97
C HIS A 296 16.65 3.25 -4.06
N GLU A 297 17.74 3.95 -3.77
CA GLU A 297 17.74 5.23 -3.05
C GLU A 297 18.34 6.28 -3.97
N LEU A 298 17.63 7.39 -4.15
CA LEU A 298 18.03 8.48 -5.02
C LEU A 298 17.93 9.80 -4.25
N PRO A 299 18.81 10.77 -4.52
CA PRO A 299 18.58 12.13 -4.05
C PRO A 299 17.32 12.69 -4.73
N LEU A 300 16.59 13.57 -4.05
CA LEU A 300 15.38 14.20 -4.60
C LEU A 300 15.64 14.89 -5.95
N SER A 301 16.84 15.42 -6.16
CA SER A 301 17.23 16.02 -7.46
C SER A 301 17.20 15.06 -8.64
N GLU A 302 17.22 13.75 -8.40
CA GLU A 302 17.15 12.69 -9.41
C GLU A 302 15.73 12.06 -9.52
N TRP A 303 14.69 12.78 -9.08
CA TRP A 303 13.32 12.28 -9.10
C TRP A 303 12.88 11.77 -10.47
N ASN A 304 13.28 12.44 -11.56
CA ASN A 304 12.98 12.01 -12.93
C ASN A 304 13.56 10.63 -13.25
N ARG A 305 14.80 10.34 -12.81
CA ARG A 305 15.39 9.02 -12.94
C ARG A 305 14.59 7.96 -12.18
N GLY A 306 14.14 8.30 -10.97
CA GLY A 306 13.27 7.40 -10.19
C GLY A 306 11.96 7.08 -10.91
N PHE A 307 11.36 8.06 -11.57
CA PHE A 307 10.14 7.89 -12.38
C PHE A 307 10.40 7.02 -13.60
N ASP A 308 11.47 7.29 -14.36
CA ASP A 308 11.89 6.46 -15.50
C ASP A 308 12.10 5.00 -15.12
N MET A 309 12.72 4.75 -13.96
CA MET A 309 12.92 3.38 -13.43
C MET A 309 11.61 2.70 -13.10
N MET A 310 10.66 3.42 -12.48
CA MET A 310 9.35 2.85 -12.17
C MET A 310 8.54 2.52 -13.44
N GLU A 311 8.58 3.38 -14.47
CA GLU A 311 7.93 3.12 -15.77
C GLU A 311 8.47 1.85 -16.43
N LYS A 312 9.78 1.65 -16.35
CA LYS A 312 10.45 0.44 -16.85
C LYS A 312 10.29 -0.78 -15.93
N GLN A 313 9.58 -0.61 -14.81
CA GLN A 313 9.41 -1.63 -13.76
C GLN A 313 10.75 -2.14 -13.19
N GLU A 314 11.77 -1.29 -13.20
CA GLU A 314 13.07 -1.56 -12.61
C GLU A 314 12.99 -1.45 -11.08
N GLY A 315 13.35 -2.54 -10.39
CA GLY A 315 13.31 -2.62 -8.94
C GLY A 315 11.90 -2.89 -8.36
N ILE A 316 11.78 -2.67 -7.06
CA ILE A 316 10.56 -2.94 -6.27
C ILE A 316 10.02 -1.63 -5.68
N LYS A 317 10.75 -1.04 -4.73
CA LYS A 317 10.39 0.24 -4.13
C LYS A 317 11.57 1.20 -4.22
N LEU A 318 11.28 2.42 -4.64
CA LEU A 318 12.27 3.48 -4.76
C LEU A 318 11.97 4.56 -3.71
N VAL A 319 13.01 5.11 -3.10
CA VAL A 319 12.89 6.23 -2.16
C VAL A 319 13.73 7.41 -2.62
N LEU A 320 13.19 8.62 -2.41
CA LEU A 320 13.84 9.89 -2.67
C LEU A 320 14.24 10.54 -1.33
N ASN A 321 15.48 10.96 -1.22
CA ASN A 321 16.00 11.64 -0.04
C ASN A 321 16.25 13.11 -0.39
N PRO A 322 15.55 14.08 0.24
CA PRO A 322 15.74 15.52 0.04
C PRO A 322 17.09 16.05 0.48
#